data_4590e8d6b5f0f75dfd639c65c4247677
#
_entry.id   4590e8d6b5f0f75dfd639c65c4247677
#
_cell.length_a   1.000
_cell.length_b   1.000
_cell.length_c   1.000
_cell.angle_alpha   90.00
_cell.angle_beta   90.00
_cell.angle_gamma   90.00
#
_symmetry.space_group_name_H-M   'P 1'
#
loop_
_entity.id
_entity.type
_entity.pdbx_description
1 polymer ?
#
loop_
_entity_poly.entity_id
_entity_poly.type
_entity_poly.pdbx_seq_one_letter_code
_entity_poly.pdbx_strand_id
1 'polypeptide(L)'
;GAGALTGLLGAAARRVIAVERDRGLAALLRDELGGWSKVQVLEADFLETDLNAVALENDAGKLFVVGNLPYSITTPLLTRLIEERHVLEQAVILVQREYAARLAAAASSADYGSLTVYARFYCVLEPLFHVPPSAFWPKPEVDSTLVRVRFRSRPPIEVPHEERFFELVRAAFGQRRKSLGNALATAYEGDRGLAQRVLSAARIAPARRGETLEMEEFAHLARADAKVRERVGMDDTE
;
A
#
# COMPACT_ATOMS: atom_id res chain seq x y z
N GLY A 1 7.13 -13.29 -16.48
CA GLY A 1 6.83 -14.75 -16.47
C GLY A 1 6.44 -15.29 -17.83
N ALA A 2 6.26 -16.63 -17.94
CA ALA A 2 6.01 -17.32 -19.21
C ALA A 2 4.58 -17.15 -19.79
N GLY A 3 3.79 -16.19 -19.35
CA GLY A 3 2.52 -15.79 -19.97
C GLY A 3 1.26 -16.61 -19.63
N ALA A 4 1.35 -17.61 -18.75
CA ALA A 4 0.18 -18.44 -18.41
C ALA A 4 -1.01 -17.60 -17.90
N LEU A 5 -0.75 -16.64 -16.99
CA LEU A 5 -1.76 -15.72 -16.50
C LEU A 5 -2.21 -14.74 -17.60
N THR A 6 -1.26 -14.20 -18.39
CA THR A 6 -1.55 -13.25 -19.47
C THR A 6 -2.45 -13.86 -20.52
N GLY A 7 -2.24 -15.13 -20.90
CA GLY A 7 -3.10 -15.84 -21.84
C GLY A 7 -4.55 -15.98 -21.33
N LEU A 8 -4.71 -16.37 -20.06
CA LEU A 8 -6.06 -16.45 -19.45
C LEU A 8 -6.76 -15.09 -19.40
N LEU A 9 -6.03 -14.05 -19.01
CA LEU A 9 -6.56 -12.68 -19.00
C LEU A 9 -6.90 -12.18 -20.40
N GLY A 10 -6.08 -12.47 -21.41
CA GLY A 10 -6.33 -12.12 -22.81
C GLY A 10 -7.59 -12.76 -23.38
N ALA A 11 -7.94 -13.96 -22.93
CA ALA A 11 -9.21 -14.60 -23.29
C ALA A 11 -10.44 -13.91 -22.67
N ALA A 12 -10.31 -13.37 -21.45
CA ALA A 12 -11.41 -12.82 -20.66
C ALA A 12 -11.56 -11.29 -20.78
N ALA A 13 -10.46 -10.56 -20.95
CA ALA A 13 -10.45 -9.10 -20.96
C ALA A 13 -10.66 -8.52 -22.37
N ARG A 14 -11.10 -7.27 -22.42
CA ARG A 14 -11.16 -6.50 -23.68
C ARG A 14 -9.76 -6.21 -24.21
N ARG A 15 -8.83 -5.88 -23.33
CA ARG A 15 -7.41 -5.62 -23.62
C ARG A 15 -6.54 -5.97 -22.42
N VAL A 16 -5.35 -6.45 -22.67
CA VAL A 16 -4.34 -6.75 -21.67
C VAL A 16 -3.03 -6.08 -22.04
N ILE A 17 -2.45 -5.32 -21.14
CA ILE A 17 -1.09 -4.79 -21.23
C ILE A 17 -0.22 -5.60 -20.28
N ALA A 18 0.60 -6.47 -20.82
CA ALA A 18 1.53 -7.30 -20.05
C ALA A 18 2.85 -6.55 -19.87
N VAL A 19 3.13 -6.08 -18.67
CA VAL A 19 4.39 -5.40 -18.33
C VAL A 19 5.38 -6.45 -17.83
N GLU A 20 6.51 -6.60 -18.52
CA GLU A 20 7.58 -7.55 -18.16
C GLU A 20 8.93 -6.86 -18.27
N ARG A 21 9.72 -6.90 -17.18
CA ARG A 21 11.02 -6.25 -17.10
C ARG A 21 12.13 -7.08 -17.76
N ASP A 22 12.02 -8.40 -17.67
CA ASP A 22 13.03 -9.29 -18.27
C ASP A 22 12.85 -9.33 -19.78
N ARG A 23 13.91 -8.93 -20.51
CA ARG A 23 13.92 -8.87 -21.97
C ARG A 23 13.66 -10.23 -22.64
N GLY A 24 14.22 -11.31 -22.08
CA GLY A 24 14.04 -12.65 -22.62
C GLY A 24 12.60 -13.13 -22.44
N LEU A 25 12.02 -12.91 -21.27
CA LEU A 25 10.61 -13.22 -21.01
C LEU A 25 9.67 -12.32 -21.82
N ALA A 26 9.98 -11.05 -22.00
CA ALA A 26 9.19 -10.16 -22.85
C ALA A 26 9.19 -10.60 -24.32
N ALA A 27 10.35 -11.07 -24.83
CA ALA A 27 10.43 -11.64 -26.18
C ALA A 27 9.59 -12.92 -26.30
N LEU A 28 9.72 -13.84 -25.33
CA LEU A 28 8.92 -15.07 -25.28
C LEU A 28 7.41 -14.76 -25.25
N LEU A 29 6.98 -13.78 -24.45
CA LEU A 29 5.58 -13.36 -24.40
C LEU A 29 5.09 -12.81 -25.73
N ARG A 30 5.93 -12.07 -26.46
CA ARG A 30 5.56 -11.57 -27.81
C ARG A 30 5.42 -12.70 -28.81
N ASP A 31 6.27 -13.71 -28.74
CA ASP A 31 6.21 -14.88 -29.62
C ASP A 31 4.96 -15.73 -29.32
N GLU A 32 4.67 -16.00 -28.05
CA GLU A 32 3.54 -16.84 -27.63
C GLU A 32 2.17 -16.15 -27.81
N LEU A 33 2.09 -14.85 -27.58
CA LEU A 33 0.85 -14.09 -27.50
C LEU A 33 0.73 -13.00 -28.58
N GLY A 34 1.75 -12.82 -29.44
CA GLY A 34 1.78 -11.74 -30.44
C GLY A 34 0.70 -11.86 -31.52
N GLY A 35 0.11 -13.05 -31.71
CA GLY A 35 -1.08 -13.25 -32.56
C GLY A 35 -2.40 -12.78 -31.93
N TRP A 36 -2.40 -12.38 -30.65
CA TRP A 36 -3.59 -11.95 -29.95
C TRP A 36 -3.72 -10.42 -30.00
N SER A 37 -4.57 -9.91 -30.87
CA SER A 37 -4.78 -8.45 -31.05
C SER A 37 -5.15 -7.69 -29.75
N LYS A 38 -5.63 -8.41 -28.74
CA LYS A 38 -6.02 -7.86 -27.44
C LYS A 38 -4.85 -7.80 -26.44
N VAL A 39 -3.70 -8.41 -26.72
CA VAL A 39 -2.56 -8.47 -25.80
C VAL A 39 -1.41 -7.64 -26.35
N GLN A 40 -0.95 -6.71 -25.55
CA GLN A 40 0.26 -5.92 -25.82
C GLN A 40 1.30 -6.22 -24.74
N VAL A 41 2.53 -6.49 -25.17
CA VAL A 41 3.66 -6.72 -24.26
C VAL A 41 4.52 -5.47 -24.19
N LEU A 42 4.61 -4.88 -23.02
CA LEU A 42 5.47 -3.75 -22.70
C LEU A 42 6.71 -4.24 -21.94
N GLU A 43 7.89 -4.08 -22.54
CA GLU A 43 9.18 -4.37 -21.89
C GLU A 43 9.56 -3.18 -21.01
N ALA A 44 9.20 -3.23 -19.73
CA ALA A 44 9.40 -2.14 -18.77
C ALA A 44 9.38 -2.64 -17.33
N ASP A 45 9.93 -1.86 -16.40
CA ASP A 45 9.68 -2.07 -14.97
C ASP A 45 8.30 -1.50 -14.61
N PHE A 46 7.46 -2.33 -13.98
CA PHE A 46 6.12 -1.91 -13.56
C PHE A 46 6.17 -0.72 -12.58
N LEU A 47 7.18 -0.66 -11.72
CA LEU A 47 7.33 0.42 -10.75
C LEU A 47 7.66 1.78 -11.42
N GLU A 48 8.16 1.76 -12.65
CA GLU A 48 8.51 2.96 -13.43
C GLU A 48 7.51 3.24 -14.56
N THR A 49 6.55 2.32 -14.80
CA THR A 49 5.57 2.45 -15.89
C THR A 49 4.57 3.57 -15.57
N ASP A 50 4.37 4.48 -16.50
CA ASP A 50 3.35 5.53 -16.41
C ASP A 50 1.95 4.93 -16.65
N LEU A 51 1.22 4.69 -15.56
CA LEU A 51 -0.12 4.09 -15.63
C LEU A 51 -1.17 5.07 -16.21
N ASN A 52 -0.94 6.38 -16.11
CA ASN A 52 -1.81 7.39 -16.73
C ASN A 52 -1.68 7.32 -18.26
N ALA A 53 -0.43 7.26 -18.76
CA ALA A 53 -0.18 7.10 -20.19
C ALA A 53 -0.79 5.79 -20.71
N VAL A 54 -0.62 4.68 -19.98
CA VAL A 54 -1.24 3.38 -20.33
C VAL A 54 -2.76 3.49 -20.39
N ALA A 55 -3.40 4.17 -19.45
CA ALA A 55 -4.85 4.35 -19.45
C ALA A 55 -5.31 5.19 -20.66
N LEU A 56 -4.65 6.31 -20.94
CA LEU A 56 -4.96 7.23 -22.03
C LEU A 56 -4.79 6.58 -23.40
N GLU A 57 -3.65 5.95 -23.65
CA GLU A 57 -3.33 5.29 -24.93
C GLU A 57 -4.28 4.13 -25.27
N ASN A 58 -4.94 3.57 -24.26
CA ASN A 58 -5.85 2.44 -24.43
C ASN A 58 -7.34 2.79 -24.28
N ASP A 59 -7.65 4.10 -24.20
CA ASP A 59 -9.03 4.59 -23.99
C ASP A 59 -9.71 3.86 -22.81
N ALA A 60 -8.95 3.68 -21.73
CA ALA A 60 -9.40 3.02 -20.52
C ALA A 60 -9.88 4.06 -19.51
N GLY A 61 -11.12 3.92 -19.04
CA GLY A 61 -11.61 4.78 -17.96
C GLY A 61 -10.83 4.54 -16.66
N LYS A 62 -10.64 3.25 -16.32
CA LYS A 62 -9.79 2.81 -15.21
C LYS A 62 -9.15 1.47 -15.51
N LEU A 63 -7.98 1.24 -14.92
CA LEU A 63 -7.20 0.02 -15.09
C LEU A 63 -7.50 -0.99 -13.97
N PHE A 64 -7.49 -2.27 -14.34
CA PHE A 64 -7.42 -3.40 -13.41
C PHE A 64 -5.99 -3.94 -13.41
N VAL A 65 -5.34 -3.98 -12.27
CA VAL A 65 -4.00 -4.55 -12.15
C VAL A 65 -4.07 -5.96 -11.63
N VAL A 66 -3.40 -6.89 -12.31
CA VAL A 66 -3.25 -8.28 -11.84
C VAL A 66 -1.76 -8.60 -11.81
N GLY A 67 -1.25 -9.03 -10.66
CA GLY A 67 0.18 -9.24 -10.48
C GLY A 67 0.54 -10.48 -9.66
N ASN A 68 1.42 -11.31 -10.25
CA ASN A 68 2.19 -12.31 -9.53
C ASN A 68 3.66 -11.91 -9.62
N LEU A 69 4.09 -11.07 -8.68
CA LEU A 69 5.39 -10.39 -8.70
C LEU A 69 6.33 -10.96 -7.62
N PRO A 70 7.66 -10.76 -7.75
CA PRO A 70 8.59 -11.14 -6.70
C PRO A 70 8.21 -10.50 -5.36
N TYR A 71 8.26 -11.27 -4.27
CA TYR A 71 7.86 -10.79 -2.94
C TYR A 71 8.67 -9.61 -2.44
N SER A 72 9.93 -9.46 -2.90
CA SER A 72 10.81 -8.35 -2.54
C SER A 72 10.27 -6.97 -2.93
N ILE A 73 9.40 -6.89 -3.95
CA ILE A 73 8.83 -5.63 -4.42
C ILE A 73 7.38 -5.40 -3.98
N THR A 74 6.82 -6.25 -3.10
CA THR A 74 5.40 -6.16 -2.70
C THR A 74 5.06 -4.81 -2.05
N THR A 75 5.90 -4.30 -1.15
CA THR A 75 5.65 -3.00 -0.51
C THR A 75 5.78 -1.83 -1.49
N PRO A 76 6.85 -1.68 -2.29
CA PRO A 76 6.92 -0.67 -3.34
C PRO A 76 5.75 -0.75 -4.33
N LEU A 77 5.35 -1.96 -4.72
CA LEU A 77 4.19 -2.17 -5.59
C LEU A 77 2.90 -1.63 -4.97
N LEU A 78 2.59 -2.02 -3.73
CA LEU A 78 1.38 -1.56 -3.05
C LEU A 78 1.37 -0.04 -2.89
N THR A 79 2.52 0.56 -2.53
CA THR A 79 2.67 2.01 -2.44
C THR A 79 2.39 2.67 -3.79
N ARG A 80 3.01 2.19 -4.87
CA ARG A 80 2.80 2.69 -6.22
C ARG A 80 1.33 2.59 -6.66
N LEU A 81 0.67 1.46 -6.39
CA LEU A 81 -0.75 1.29 -6.70
C LEU A 81 -1.64 2.27 -5.92
N ILE A 82 -1.29 2.59 -4.69
CA ILE A 82 -2.01 3.57 -3.87
C ILE A 82 -1.80 4.99 -4.41
N GLU A 83 -0.60 5.35 -4.81
CA GLU A 83 -0.27 6.65 -5.40
C GLU A 83 -1.04 6.87 -6.71
N GLU A 84 -1.11 5.85 -7.56
CA GLU A 84 -1.79 5.88 -8.85
C GLU A 84 -3.29 5.47 -8.78
N ARG A 85 -3.88 5.41 -7.59
CA ARG A 85 -5.27 4.95 -7.38
C ARG A 85 -6.32 5.69 -8.20
N HIS A 86 -6.00 6.91 -8.64
CA HIS A 86 -6.90 7.73 -9.43
C HIS A 86 -7.19 7.16 -10.83
N VAL A 87 -6.25 6.38 -11.42
CA VAL A 87 -6.42 5.67 -12.69
C VAL A 87 -6.72 4.18 -12.50
N LEU A 88 -6.81 3.70 -11.27
CA LEU A 88 -7.04 2.30 -10.95
C LEU A 88 -8.46 2.05 -10.44
N GLU A 89 -9.09 0.98 -10.90
CA GLU A 89 -10.35 0.47 -10.34
C GLU A 89 -10.06 -0.44 -9.15
N GLN A 90 -9.25 -1.47 -9.39
CA GLN A 90 -8.77 -2.39 -8.36
C GLN A 90 -7.49 -3.08 -8.79
N ALA A 91 -6.82 -3.70 -7.83
CA ALA A 91 -5.74 -4.63 -8.10
C ALA A 91 -6.01 -6.00 -7.45
N VAL A 92 -5.51 -7.07 -8.09
CA VAL A 92 -5.47 -8.41 -7.53
C VAL A 92 -4.02 -8.87 -7.57
N ILE A 93 -3.41 -9.00 -6.40
CA ILE A 93 -1.97 -9.27 -6.25
C ILE A 93 -1.73 -10.51 -5.40
N LEU A 94 -0.75 -11.29 -5.81
CA LEU A 94 -0.27 -12.42 -5.04
C LEU A 94 0.86 -11.96 -4.13
N VAL A 95 0.69 -12.18 -2.83
CA VAL A 95 1.65 -11.76 -1.80
C VAL A 95 1.95 -12.91 -0.84
N GLN A 96 3.04 -12.84 -0.10
CA GLN A 96 3.32 -13.80 0.98
C GLN A 96 2.19 -13.78 2.01
N ARG A 97 1.85 -14.94 2.59
CA ARG A 97 0.79 -15.08 3.60
C ARG A 97 1.00 -14.14 4.80
N GLU A 98 2.24 -14.02 5.26
CA GLU A 98 2.58 -13.10 6.34
C GLU A 98 2.32 -11.63 5.97
N TYR A 99 2.66 -11.24 4.73
CA TYR A 99 2.38 -9.89 4.25
C TYR A 99 0.86 -9.61 4.19
N ALA A 100 0.07 -10.56 3.71
CA ALA A 100 -1.39 -10.46 3.72
C ALA A 100 -1.93 -10.33 5.15
N ALA A 101 -1.40 -11.10 6.11
CA ALA A 101 -1.75 -11.01 7.53
C ALA A 101 -1.45 -9.62 8.10
N ARG A 102 -0.29 -9.03 7.78
CA ARG A 102 0.05 -7.65 8.17
C ARG A 102 -0.93 -6.62 7.63
N LEU A 103 -1.33 -6.74 6.37
CA LEU A 103 -2.32 -5.83 5.78
C LEU A 103 -3.70 -5.94 6.47
N ALA A 104 -4.06 -7.13 6.95
CA ALA A 104 -5.32 -7.43 7.62
C ALA A 104 -5.26 -7.28 9.15
N ALA A 105 -4.10 -6.96 9.72
CA ALA A 105 -3.85 -6.98 11.17
C ALA A 105 -4.73 -5.95 11.92
N ALA A 106 -5.29 -6.34 13.06
CA ALA A 106 -5.98 -5.44 13.98
C ALA A 106 -4.99 -4.73 14.91
N ALA A 107 -5.37 -3.57 15.44
CA ALA A 107 -4.59 -2.91 16.47
C ALA A 107 -4.33 -3.84 17.66
N SER A 108 -3.20 -3.67 18.31
CA SER A 108 -2.69 -4.52 19.39
C SER A 108 -2.24 -5.93 18.97
N SER A 109 -2.31 -6.30 17.69
CA SER A 109 -1.71 -7.54 17.20
C SER A 109 -0.24 -7.36 16.82
N ALA A 110 0.52 -8.47 16.78
CA ALA A 110 1.95 -8.48 16.48
C ALA A 110 2.25 -7.94 15.06
N ASP A 111 1.36 -8.18 14.12
CA ASP A 111 1.52 -7.83 12.70
C ASP A 111 1.06 -6.40 12.38
N TYR A 112 0.36 -5.73 13.30
CA TYR A 112 -0.12 -4.37 13.10
C TYR A 112 1.02 -3.36 13.02
N GLY A 113 0.97 -2.48 12.01
CA GLY A 113 2.04 -1.52 11.77
C GLY A 113 1.61 -0.33 10.88
N SER A 114 2.56 0.56 10.62
CA SER A 114 2.32 1.74 9.78
C SER A 114 1.81 1.39 8.38
N LEU A 115 2.30 0.29 7.81
CA LEU A 115 1.82 -0.20 6.51
C LEU A 115 0.33 -0.59 6.54
N THR A 116 -0.12 -1.20 7.66
CA THR A 116 -1.54 -1.56 7.84
C THR A 116 -2.42 -0.32 7.85
N VAL A 117 -2.00 0.72 8.59
CA VAL A 117 -2.72 2.00 8.66
C VAL A 117 -2.74 2.66 7.28
N TYR A 118 -1.58 2.74 6.61
CA TYR A 118 -1.44 3.32 5.27
C TYR A 118 -2.35 2.64 4.24
N ALA A 119 -2.25 1.31 4.15
CA ALA A 119 -3.02 0.55 3.18
C ALA A 119 -4.54 0.64 3.43
N ARG A 120 -4.97 0.58 4.69
CA ARG A 120 -6.41 0.67 5.06
C ARG A 120 -6.98 2.08 4.92
N PHE A 121 -6.16 3.10 4.99
CA PHE A 121 -6.58 4.48 4.75
C PHE A 121 -7.03 4.67 3.30
N TYR A 122 -6.30 4.09 2.35
CA TYR A 122 -6.59 4.25 0.91
C TYR A 122 -7.34 3.08 0.27
N CYS A 123 -7.34 1.91 0.91
CA CYS A 123 -7.84 0.68 0.30
C CYS A 123 -8.80 -0.10 1.21
N VAL A 124 -9.65 -0.90 0.57
CA VAL A 124 -10.29 -2.08 1.16
C VAL A 124 -9.52 -3.30 0.68
N LEU A 125 -8.97 -4.05 1.63
CA LEU A 125 -8.12 -5.21 1.38
C LEU A 125 -8.91 -6.48 1.70
N GLU A 126 -9.01 -7.37 0.71
CA GLU A 126 -9.79 -8.60 0.81
C GLU A 126 -8.92 -9.81 0.45
N PRO A 127 -8.49 -10.62 1.43
CA PRO A 127 -7.88 -11.91 1.14
C PRO A 127 -8.89 -12.81 0.43
N LEU A 128 -8.52 -13.35 -0.75
CA LEU A 128 -9.41 -14.19 -1.55
C LEU A 128 -9.22 -15.67 -1.24
N PHE A 129 -8.00 -16.17 -1.47
CA PHE A 129 -7.64 -17.56 -1.15
C PHE A 129 -6.14 -17.76 -0.97
N HIS A 130 -5.76 -18.84 -0.33
CA HIS A 130 -4.38 -19.25 -0.17
C HIS A 130 -3.89 -20.04 -1.38
N VAL A 131 -2.62 -19.82 -1.74
CA VAL A 131 -1.94 -20.57 -2.81
C VAL A 131 -0.72 -21.25 -2.20
N PRO A 132 -0.69 -22.59 -2.17
CA PRO A 132 0.43 -23.32 -1.57
C PRO A 132 1.68 -23.24 -2.44
N PRO A 133 2.88 -23.41 -1.88
CA PRO A 133 4.14 -23.40 -2.62
C PRO A 133 4.20 -24.40 -3.79
N SER A 134 3.46 -25.51 -3.71
CA SER A 134 3.39 -26.52 -4.77
C SER A 134 2.75 -26.05 -6.07
N ALA A 135 2.05 -24.90 -6.04
CA ALA A 135 1.45 -24.29 -7.23
C ALA A 135 2.45 -23.49 -8.08
N PHE A 136 3.72 -23.39 -7.66
CA PHE A 136 4.74 -22.57 -8.32
C PHE A 136 5.95 -23.37 -8.81
N TRP A 137 6.57 -22.86 -9.86
CA TRP A 137 7.87 -23.31 -10.35
C TRP A 137 8.76 -22.10 -10.70
N PRO A 138 9.93 -21.96 -10.06
CA PRO A 138 10.42 -22.73 -8.93
C PRO A 138 9.53 -22.56 -7.69
N LYS A 139 9.53 -23.56 -6.81
CA LYS A 139 8.73 -23.60 -5.60
C LYS A 139 9.26 -22.58 -4.57
N PRO A 140 8.44 -21.62 -4.08
CA PRO A 140 8.84 -20.73 -3.00
C PRO A 140 8.88 -21.46 -1.65
N GLU A 141 9.52 -20.84 -0.65
CA GLU A 141 9.62 -21.40 0.72
C GLU A 141 8.36 -21.19 1.56
N VAL A 142 7.50 -20.22 1.17
CA VAL A 142 6.36 -19.77 1.97
C VAL A 142 5.05 -19.84 1.19
N ASP A 143 3.95 -19.97 1.93
CA ASP A 143 2.61 -19.85 1.36
C ASP A 143 2.33 -18.43 0.85
N SER A 144 1.47 -18.36 -0.14
CA SER A 144 0.99 -17.11 -0.70
C SER A 144 -0.50 -16.90 -0.44
N THR A 145 -0.94 -15.68 -0.54
CA THR A 145 -2.35 -15.31 -0.48
C THR A 145 -2.64 -14.36 -1.65
N LEU A 146 -3.69 -14.66 -2.39
CA LEU A 146 -4.22 -13.74 -3.38
C LEU A 146 -5.06 -12.69 -2.65
N VAL A 147 -4.73 -11.41 -2.86
CA VAL A 147 -5.39 -10.29 -2.20
C VAL A 147 -5.99 -9.37 -3.24
N ARG A 148 -7.27 -9.07 -3.08
CA ARG A 148 -7.94 -7.99 -3.80
C ARG A 148 -7.72 -6.67 -3.08
N VAL A 149 -7.30 -5.65 -3.82
CA VAL A 149 -7.09 -4.28 -3.35
C VAL A 149 -8.09 -3.39 -4.09
N ARG A 150 -9.10 -2.89 -3.39
CA ARG A 150 -10.05 -1.91 -3.93
C ARG A 150 -9.70 -0.54 -3.39
N PHE A 151 -9.51 0.43 -4.27
CA PHE A 151 -9.15 1.79 -3.89
C PHE A 151 -10.38 2.56 -3.43
N ARG A 152 -10.24 3.25 -2.31
CA ARG A 152 -11.32 4.10 -1.77
C ARG A 152 -11.39 5.40 -2.57
N SER A 153 -12.60 5.87 -2.84
CA SER A 153 -12.81 7.21 -3.42
C SER A 153 -12.53 8.31 -2.40
N ARG A 154 -12.69 8.00 -1.10
CA ARG A 154 -12.38 8.89 0.03
C ARG A 154 -11.83 8.05 1.18
N PRO A 155 -10.89 8.58 1.97
CA PRO A 155 -10.44 7.93 3.19
C PRO A 155 -11.60 7.65 4.16
N PRO A 156 -11.51 6.60 5.00
CA PRO A 156 -12.56 6.25 5.97
C PRO A 156 -12.67 7.25 7.12
N ILE A 157 -11.66 8.09 7.30
CA ILE A 157 -11.56 9.14 8.33
C ILE A 157 -11.02 10.42 7.70
N GLU A 158 -11.46 11.56 8.22
CA GLU A 158 -10.95 12.87 7.80
C GLU A 158 -9.78 13.31 8.71
N VAL A 159 -8.71 13.76 8.09
CA VAL A 159 -7.52 14.30 8.76
C VAL A 159 -7.17 15.67 8.17
N PRO A 160 -6.60 16.61 8.97
CA PRO A 160 -6.27 17.95 8.48
C PRO A 160 -5.28 17.92 7.32
N HIS A 161 -4.20 17.15 7.46
CA HIS A 161 -3.11 17.00 6.48
C HIS A 161 -2.68 15.52 6.42
N GLU A 162 -2.84 14.87 5.26
CA GLU A 162 -2.53 13.43 5.10
C GLU A 162 -1.05 13.14 5.33
N GLU A 163 -0.14 13.97 4.80
CA GLU A 163 1.30 13.79 4.98
C GLU A 163 1.68 13.79 6.47
N ARG A 164 1.19 14.78 7.20
CA ARG A 164 1.44 14.91 8.64
C ARG A 164 0.81 13.77 9.44
N PHE A 165 -0.38 13.34 9.07
CA PHE A 165 -1.00 12.15 9.65
C PHE A 165 -0.08 10.93 9.53
N PHE A 166 0.48 10.67 8.34
CA PHE A 166 1.37 9.55 8.15
C PHE A 166 2.75 9.73 8.79
N GLU A 167 3.23 10.94 8.97
CA GLU A 167 4.43 11.19 9.80
C GLU A 167 4.21 10.77 11.24
N LEU A 168 3.08 11.16 11.84
CA LEU A 168 2.73 10.76 13.20
C LEU A 168 2.57 9.25 13.33
N VAL A 169 1.93 8.60 12.34
CA VAL A 169 1.83 7.14 12.27
C VAL A 169 3.21 6.52 12.20
N ARG A 170 4.09 6.95 11.28
CA ARG A 170 5.46 6.42 11.16
C ARG A 170 6.27 6.62 12.44
N ALA A 171 6.18 7.78 13.07
CA ALA A 171 6.85 8.06 14.34
C ALA A 171 6.38 7.11 15.44
N ALA A 172 5.07 6.89 15.57
CA ALA A 172 4.49 6.00 16.57
C ALA A 172 4.98 4.55 16.44
N PHE A 173 5.19 4.07 15.20
CA PHE A 173 5.68 2.71 14.92
C PHE A 173 7.21 2.60 14.83
N GLY A 174 7.92 3.72 14.66
CA GLY A 174 9.37 3.73 14.47
C GLY A 174 10.16 3.19 15.67
N GLN A 175 9.57 3.24 16.85
CA GLN A 175 10.17 2.76 18.10
C GLN A 175 9.23 1.82 18.87
N ARG A 176 8.93 0.62 18.31
CA ARG A 176 7.95 -0.33 18.86
C ARG A 176 8.05 -0.62 20.35
N ARG A 177 9.28 -0.67 20.92
CA ARG A 177 9.52 -0.95 22.34
C ARG A 177 9.39 0.27 23.25
N LYS A 178 9.23 1.47 22.72
CA LYS A 178 9.07 2.72 23.49
C LYS A 178 7.61 3.09 23.67
N SER A 179 7.34 3.88 24.71
CA SER A 179 6.03 4.51 24.89
C SER A 179 5.75 5.51 23.76
N LEU A 180 4.47 5.76 23.50
CA LEU A 180 4.02 6.67 22.47
C LEU A 180 4.59 8.10 22.66
N GLY A 181 4.65 8.58 23.92
CA GLY A 181 5.24 9.88 24.22
C GLY A 181 6.72 10.01 23.83
N ASN A 182 7.50 8.90 23.94
CA ASN A 182 8.87 8.89 23.47
C ASN A 182 8.99 8.69 21.96
N ALA A 183 8.14 7.86 21.38
CA ALA A 183 8.16 7.59 19.94
C ALA A 183 7.78 8.83 19.13
N LEU A 184 6.70 9.52 19.52
CA LEU A 184 6.22 10.73 18.85
C LEU A 184 7.17 11.92 18.96
N ALA A 185 8.05 11.98 19.96
CA ALA A 185 9.06 13.04 20.04
C ALA A 185 9.90 13.14 18.75
N THR A 186 10.09 12.03 18.03
CA THR A 186 10.81 12.05 16.74
C THR A 186 10.10 12.87 15.65
N ALA A 187 8.79 12.99 15.70
CA ALA A 187 8.01 13.83 14.80
C ALA A 187 8.06 15.33 15.17
N TYR A 188 8.73 15.67 16.26
CA TYR A 188 8.90 17.02 16.80
C TYR A 188 10.36 17.32 17.09
N GLU A 189 11.28 16.83 16.28
CA GLU A 189 12.73 17.08 16.40
C GLU A 189 13.31 16.76 17.80
N GLY A 190 12.67 15.85 18.52
CA GLY A 190 13.04 15.45 19.88
C GLY A 190 12.30 16.20 20.99
N ASP A 191 11.45 17.17 20.68
CA ASP A 191 10.66 17.90 21.70
C ASP A 191 9.57 17.00 22.33
N ARG A 192 9.94 16.42 23.48
CA ARG A 192 9.02 15.60 24.28
C ARG A 192 7.87 16.41 24.89
N GLY A 193 8.10 17.69 25.18
CA GLY A 193 7.08 18.58 25.74
C GLY A 193 5.96 18.81 24.76
N LEU A 194 6.30 19.06 23.48
CA LEU A 194 5.32 19.22 22.40
C LEU A 194 4.56 17.92 22.17
N ALA A 195 5.26 16.79 22.05
CA ALA A 195 4.62 15.48 21.93
C ALA A 195 3.62 15.21 23.06
N GLN A 196 3.96 15.58 24.28
CA GLN A 196 3.10 15.37 25.44
C GLN A 196 1.88 16.30 25.44
N ARG A 197 2.02 17.56 24.99
CA ARG A 197 0.89 18.49 24.79
C ARG A 197 -0.09 17.98 23.75
N VAL A 198 0.42 17.47 22.62
CA VAL A 198 -0.40 16.90 21.55
C VAL A 198 -1.16 15.66 22.02
N LEU A 199 -0.47 14.73 22.71
CA LEU A 199 -1.11 13.53 23.28
C LEU A 199 -2.20 13.88 24.30
N SER A 200 -1.94 14.86 25.16
CA SER A 200 -2.93 15.36 26.14
C SER A 200 -4.14 15.97 25.43
N ALA A 201 -3.92 16.80 24.41
CA ALA A 201 -5.00 17.38 23.60
C ALA A 201 -5.82 16.32 22.85
N ALA A 202 -5.16 15.24 22.40
CA ALA A 202 -5.81 14.08 21.76
C ALA A 202 -6.51 13.15 22.78
N ARG A 203 -6.32 13.34 24.06
CA ARG A 203 -6.78 12.46 25.16
C ARG A 203 -6.20 11.02 25.06
N ILE A 204 -4.97 10.91 24.60
CA ILE A 204 -4.24 9.63 24.45
C ILE A 204 -3.17 9.55 25.54
N ALA A 205 -3.17 8.47 26.33
CA ALA A 205 -2.18 8.27 27.39
C ALA A 205 -0.77 8.09 26.81
N PRO A 206 0.24 8.91 27.22
CA PRO A 206 1.61 8.85 26.68
C PRO A 206 2.32 7.52 26.95
N ALA A 207 1.89 6.75 27.94
CA ALA A 207 2.45 5.44 28.28
C ALA A 207 2.03 4.32 27.30
N ARG A 208 1.02 4.52 26.50
CA ARG A 208 0.59 3.57 25.47
C ARG A 208 1.70 3.35 24.43
N ARG A 209 1.56 2.34 23.61
CA ARG A 209 2.41 2.08 22.43
C ARG A 209 1.67 2.38 21.15
N GLY A 210 2.38 2.77 20.09
CA GLY A 210 1.79 3.09 18.78
C GLY A 210 0.94 1.94 18.21
N GLU A 211 1.38 0.70 18.43
CA GLU A 211 0.66 -0.50 17.99
C GLU A 211 -0.72 -0.70 18.64
N THR A 212 -1.02 0.01 19.72
CA THR A 212 -2.32 -0.08 20.39
C THR A 212 -3.35 0.94 19.90
N LEU A 213 -2.96 1.85 19.01
CA LEU A 213 -3.86 2.88 18.51
C LEU A 213 -4.61 2.37 17.28
N GLU A 214 -5.93 2.56 17.31
CA GLU A 214 -6.76 2.40 16.11
C GLU A 214 -6.59 3.60 15.16
N MET A 215 -7.04 3.45 13.92
CA MET A 215 -6.93 4.50 12.90
C MET A 215 -7.64 5.79 13.32
N GLU A 216 -8.78 5.70 13.97
CA GLU A 216 -9.54 6.82 14.52
C GLU A 216 -8.77 7.59 15.60
N GLU A 217 -8.01 6.87 16.42
CA GLU A 217 -7.16 7.49 17.45
C GLU A 217 -5.97 8.23 16.81
N PHE A 218 -5.39 7.68 15.73
CA PHE A 218 -4.41 8.42 14.93
C PHE A 218 -4.99 9.67 14.28
N ALA A 219 -6.24 9.64 13.82
CA ALA A 219 -6.91 10.84 13.30
C ALA A 219 -7.18 11.89 14.40
N HIS A 220 -7.55 11.45 15.60
CA HIS A 220 -7.66 12.35 16.77
C HIS A 220 -6.31 12.99 17.11
N LEU A 221 -5.23 12.19 17.05
CA LEU A 221 -3.87 12.68 17.25
C LEU A 221 -3.48 13.75 16.21
N ALA A 222 -3.75 13.51 14.94
CA ALA A 222 -3.45 14.47 13.87
C ALA A 222 -4.24 15.77 14.00
N ARG A 223 -5.52 15.69 14.37
CA ARG A 223 -6.35 16.89 14.64
C ARG A 223 -5.85 17.68 15.86
N ALA A 224 -5.36 16.99 16.89
CA ALA A 224 -4.79 17.63 18.06
C ALA A 224 -3.44 18.27 17.73
N ASP A 225 -2.61 17.60 16.91
CA ASP A 225 -1.34 18.12 16.42
C ASP A 225 -1.54 19.45 15.69
N ALA A 226 -2.44 19.50 14.70
CA ALA A 226 -2.73 20.72 13.94
C ALA A 226 -3.11 21.88 14.88
N LYS A 227 -4.02 21.67 15.82
CA LYS A 227 -4.45 22.71 16.78
C LYS A 227 -3.33 23.17 17.71
N VAL A 228 -2.45 22.27 18.13
CA VAL A 228 -1.34 22.61 19.02
C VAL A 228 -0.27 23.38 18.27
N ARG A 229 0.06 22.98 17.03
CA ARG A 229 1.04 23.66 16.16
C ARG A 229 0.59 25.08 15.81
N GLU A 230 -0.67 25.26 15.41
CA GLU A 230 -1.28 26.57 15.17
C GLU A 230 -1.10 27.52 16.36
N ARG A 231 -1.34 27.02 17.60
CA ARG A 231 -1.18 27.83 18.82
C ARG A 231 0.29 28.17 19.16
N VAL A 232 1.23 27.41 18.68
CA VAL A 232 2.69 27.60 18.94
C VAL A 232 3.35 28.37 17.80
N GLY A 233 2.59 28.74 16.74
CA GLY A 233 3.09 29.47 15.57
C GLY A 233 3.99 28.60 14.68
N MET A 234 3.78 27.28 14.70
CA MET A 234 4.44 26.30 13.81
C MET A 234 3.45 25.98 12.67
N ASP A 235 3.19 26.95 11.79
CA ASP A 235 2.37 26.69 10.61
C ASP A 235 3.12 25.77 9.62
N ASP A 236 2.38 24.84 9.00
CA ASP A 236 2.86 24.04 7.87
C ASP A 236 2.90 24.99 6.63
N THR A 237 3.91 25.87 6.60
CA THR A 237 4.22 26.67 5.41
C THR A 237 5.35 25.94 4.68
N GLU A 238 4.98 25.07 3.73
CA GLU A 238 5.51 24.91 2.37
C GLU A 238 4.99 23.63 1.74
#